data_e28166b9e63b2531ffccf18c43eed54b
#
_entry.id   e28166b9e63b2531ffccf18c43eed54b
#
_cell.length_a   1.000
_cell.length_b   1.000
_cell.length_c   1.000
_cell.angle_alpha   90.00
_cell.angle_beta   90.00
_cell.angle_gamma   90.00
#
_symmetry.space_group_name_H-M   'P 1'
#
loop_
_entity.id
_entity.type
_entity.pdbx_description
1 polymer ?
#
loop_
_entity_poly.entity_id
_entity_poly.type
_entity_poly.pdbx_seq_one_letter_code
_entity_poly.pdbx_strand_id
1 'polypeptide(L)'
;MGNWIPGDPTLVAQILKISSAYTPPPPEGFVSPMTWGIESNVSERFAGAGVPAEKISFARDTFTFDHPGAPSALVDEFRKYYGPTMNAFEAAEKNGRAADLLRELEGLFDSQNRSSRKGATSIPATFLRVTVAV
;
A
#
# COMPACT_ATOMS: atom_id res chain seq x y z
N MET A 1 -8.36 12.29 -5.42
CA MET A 1 -7.86 10.90 -5.47
C MET A 1 -6.92 10.67 -4.31
N GLY A 2 -6.83 9.43 -3.81
CA GLY A 2 -5.84 9.02 -2.81
C GLY A 2 -5.00 7.86 -3.35
N ASN A 3 -3.70 7.98 -3.27
CA ASN A 3 -2.78 6.97 -3.80
C ASN A 3 -1.65 6.69 -2.80
N TRP A 4 -1.30 5.44 -2.63
CA TRP A 4 -0.16 5.07 -1.80
C TRP A 4 1.14 5.57 -2.43
N ILE A 5 2.08 6.01 -1.59
CA ILE A 5 3.33 6.65 -2.03
C ILE A 5 4.43 5.58 -2.09
N PRO A 6 5.06 5.33 -3.25
CA PRO A 6 6.17 4.37 -3.35
C PRO A 6 7.31 4.75 -2.39
N GLY A 7 7.81 3.76 -1.67
CA GLY A 7 8.91 3.96 -0.73
C GLY A 7 8.55 4.64 0.59
N ASP A 8 7.29 4.99 0.82
CA ASP A 8 6.84 5.52 2.10
C ASP A 8 7.06 4.47 3.22
N PRO A 9 7.54 4.87 4.41
CA PRO A 9 7.82 3.93 5.49
C PRO A 9 6.57 3.41 6.21
N THR A 10 5.38 3.96 5.93
CA THR A 10 4.15 3.53 6.59
C THR A 10 3.55 2.28 5.96
N LEU A 11 2.49 1.75 6.57
CA LEU A 11 2.02 0.37 6.39
C LEU A 11 1.86 -0.07 4.94
N VAL A 12 1.01 0.61 4.16
CA VAL A 12 0.58 0.03 2.86
C VAL A 12 1.70 0.01 1.83
N ALA A 13 2.53 1.06 1.77
CA ALA A 13 3.71 1.06 0.90
C ALA A 13 4.68 -0.08 1.26
N GLN A 14 4.82 -0.39 2.54
CA GLN A 14 5.65 -1.50 3.00
C GLN A 14 5.03 -2.87 2.70
N ILE A 15 3.71 -3.02 2.82
CA ILE A 15 3.00 -4.22 2.38
C ILE A 15 3.28 -4.49 0.90
N LEU A 16 3.16 -3.46 0.07
CA LEU A 16 3.37 -3.58 -1.38
C LEU A 16 4.83 -3.92 -1.72
N LYS A 17 5.79 -3.35 -1.00
CA LYS A 17 7.21 -3.67 -1.14
C LYS A 17 7.49 -5.13 -0.80
N ILE A 18 7.01 -5.62 0.33
CA ILE A 18 7.16 -7.03 0.75
C ILE A 18 6.48 -7.94 -0.28
N SER A 19 5.25 -7.65 -0.65
CA SER A 19 4.46 -8.44 -1.60
C SER A 19 5.15 -8.58 -2.96
N SER A 20 5.81 -7.53 -3.44
CA SER A 20 6.52 -7.55 -4.73
C SER A 20 7.69 -8.52 -4.76
N ALA A 21 8.29 -8.84 -3.62
CA ALA A 21 9.37 -9.84 -3.52
C ALA A 21 8.87 -11.29 -3.70
N TYR A 22 7.58 -11.52 -3.57
CA TYR A 22 6.96 -12.85 -3.68
C TYR A 22 6.21 -13.06 -4.99
N THR A 23 5.93 -11.99 -5.72
CA THR A 23 5.24 -12.05 -7.01
C THR A 23 6.24 -12.05 -8.17
N PRO A 24 5.89 -12.65 -9.33
CA PRO A 24 6.75 -12.56 -10.51
C PRO A 24 6.95 -11.10 -10.95
N PRO A 25 8.10 -10.77 -11.58
CA PRO A 25 8.32 -9.44 -12.10
C PRO A 25 7.23 -9.08 -13.12
N PRO A 26 6.80 -7.80 -13.17
CA PRO A 26 5.79 -7.38 -14.14
C PRO A 26 6.34 -7.49 -15.56
N PRO A 27 5.46 -7.66 -16.57
CA PRO A 27 5.88 -7.70 -17.97
C PRO A 27 6.52 -6.38 -18.39
N GLU A 28 7.36 -6.45 -19.45
CA GLU A 28 7.96 -5.26 -20.04
C GLU A 28 6.88 -4.24 -20.44
N GLY A 29 7.13 -2.96 -20.18
CA GLY A 29 6.19 -1.88 -20.46
C GLY A 29 5.05 -1.72 -19.45
N PHE A 30 5.00 -2.55 -18.40
CA PHE A 30 4.01 -2.42 -17.34
C PHE A 30 4.20 -1.11 -16.56
N VAL A 31 3.11 -0.34 -16.46
CA VAL A 31 3.07 0.89 -15.64
C VAL A 31 2.44 0.57 -14.30
N SER A 32 3.23 0.64 -13.23
CA SER A 32 2.73 0.36 -11.88
C SER A 32 1.67 1.38 -11.44
N PRO A 33 0.54 0.93 -10.89
CA PRO A 33 -0.44 1.82 -10.25
C PRO A 33 0.16 2.69 -9.13
N MET A 34 1.24 2.25 -8.51
CA MET A 34 1.98 3.01 -7.50
C MET A 34 2.53 4.35 -8.02
N THR A 35 2.73 4.48 -9.33
CA THR A 35 3.20 5.74 -9.94
C THR A 35 2.19 6.88 -9.82
N TRP A 36 0.93 6.61 -9.50
CA TRP A 36 -0.06 7.61 -9.13
C TRP A 36 0.19 8.24 -7.74
N GLY A 37 1.06 7.66 -6.94
CA GLY A 37 1.55 8.23 -5.68
C GLY A 37 2.79 9.13 -5.84
N ILE A 38 3.20 9.44 -7.07
CA ILE A 38 4.35 10.29 -7.40
C ILE A 38 3.85 11.57 -8.07
N GLU A 39 4.06 12.72 -7.43
CA GLU A 39 3.50 14.02 -7.87
C GLU A 39 3.88 14.38 -9.31
N SER A 40 5.14 14.17 -9.70
CA SER A 40 5.61 14.44 -11.06
C SER A 40 4.87 13.60 -12.12
N ASN A 41 4.67 12.32 -11.84
CA ASN A 41 3.95 11.41 -12.75
C ASN A 41 2.46 11.80 -12.87
N VAL A 42 1.85 12.22 -11.76
CA VAL A 42 0.46 12.70 -11.77
C VAL A 42 0.35 13.98 -12.61
N SER A 43 1.23 14.94 -12.38
CA SER A 43 1.25 16.19 -13.13
C SER A 43 1.42 15.95 -14.64
N GLU A 44 2.34 15.08 -15.02
CA GLU A 44 2.59 14.74 -16.43
C GLU A 44 1.36 14.11 -17.11
N ARG A 45 0.71 13.16 -16.42
CA ARG A 45 -0.49 12.51 -16.95
C ARG A 45 -1.65 13.47 -17.14
N PHE A 46 -1.88 14.37 -16.17
CA PHE A 46 -2.92 15.38 -16.29
C PHE A 46 -2.59 16.44 -17.34
N ALA A 47 -1.31 16.83 -17.46
CA ALA A 47 -0.87 17.72 -18.53
C ALA A 47 -1.14 17.12 -19.91
N GLY A 48 -0.86 15.81 -20.10
CA GLY A 48 -1.20 15.09 -21.32
C GLY A 48 -2.70 15.04 -21.64
N ALA A 49 -3.55 15.20 -20.63
CA ALA A 49 -5.00 15.32 -20.78
C ALA A 49 -5.50 16.78 -20.87
N GLY A 50 -4.59 17.76 -20.97
CA GLY A 50 -4.94 19.17 -21.11
C GLY A 50 -5.29 19.87 -19.79
N VAL A 51 -4.97 19.27 -18.64
CA VAL A 51 -5.18 19.88 -17.33
C VAL A 51 -3.90 20.59 -16.89
N PRO A 52 -3.92 21.93 -16.71
CA PRO A 52 -2.74 22.67 -16.33
C PRO A 52 -2.37 22.46 -14.86
N ALA A 53 -1.08 22.61 -14.54
CA ALA A 53 -0.53 22.29 -13.23
C ALA A 53 -1.17 23.11 -12.08
N GLU A 54 -1.56 24.37 -12.35
CA GLU A 54 -2.21 25.23 -11.36
C GLU A 54 -3.58 24.74 -10.90
N LYS A 55 -4.18 23.80 -11.62
CA LYS A 55 -5.43 23.14 -11.23
C LYS A 55 -5.22 21.89 -10.38
N ILE A 56 -3.98 21.48 -10.15
CA ILE A 56 -3.64 20.28 -9.43
C ILE A 56 -2.99 20.67 -8.09
N SER A 57 -3.51 20.15 -7.00
CA SER A 57 -2.91 20.30 -5.69
C SER A 57 -2.63 18.95 -5.05
N PHE A 58 -1.52 18.86 -4.33
CA PHE A 58 -1.06 17.68 -3.64
C PHE A 58 -0.98 17.90 -2.15
N ALA A 59 -1.38 16.90 -1.38
CA ALA A 59 -1.18 16.88 0.07
C ALA A 59 -0.90 15.45 0.51
N ARG A 60 0.00 15.29 1.48
CA ARG A 60 0.15 14.03 2.19
C ARG A 60 -0.90 13.96 3.29
N ASP A 61 -1.59 12.84 3.35
CA ASP A 61 -2.63 12.61 4.35
C ASP A 61 -2.47 11.21 4.94
N THR A 62 -3.10 10.93 6.05
CA THR A 62 -2.95 9.67 6.77
C THR A 62 -4.31 9.04 7.03
N PHE A 63 -4.42 7.77 6.68
CA PHE A 63 -5.50 6.90 7.11
C PHE A 63 -4.99 5.96 8.20
N THR A 64 -5.75 5.83 9.27
CA THR A 64 -5.40 4.91 10.36
C THR A 64 -6.28 3.66 10.28
N PHE A 65 -5.64 2.51 10.20
CA PHE A 65 -6.30 1.21 10.26
C PHE A 65 -6.49 0.84 11.73
N ASP A 66 -7.71 0.92 12.22
CA ASP A 66 -8.09 0.48 13.55
C ASP A 66 -8.79 -0.87 13.47
N HIS A 67 -8.32 -1.83 14.25
CA HIS A 67 -8.86 -3.18 14.31
C HIS A 67 -8.97 -3.65 15.76
N PRO A 68 -10.09 -4.25 16.17
CA PRO A 68 -10.30 -4.68 17.56
C PRO A 68 -9.45 -5.89 17.97
N GLY A 69 -8.92 -6.64 17.00
CA GLY A 69 -8.07 -7.80 17.21
C GLY A 69 -6.58 -7.48 17.13
N ALA A 70 -5.76 -8.49 17.36
CA ALA A 70 -4.30 -8.41 17.25
C ALA A 70 -3.86 -8.05 15.81
N PRO A 71 -2.63 -7.54 15.62
CA PRO A 71 -2.09 -7.25 14.28
C PRO A 71 -2.18 -8.43 13.32
N SER A 72 -1.96 -9.65 13.76
CA SER A 72 -2.12 -10.86 12.92
C SER A 72 -3.53 -11.02 12.36
N ALA A 73 -4.57 -10.63 13.11
CA ALA A 73 -5.95 -10.66 12.63
C ALA A 73 -6.19 -9.62 11.52
N LEU A 74 -5.54 -8.47 11.59
CA LEU A 74 -5.57 -7.49 10.50
C LEU A 74 -4.82 -7.98 9.26
N VAL A 75 -3.71 -8.69 9.42
CA VAL A 75 -3.01 -9.37 8.30
C VAL A 75 -3.96 -10.33 7.58
N ASP A 76 -4.75 -11.11 8.33
CA ASP A 76 -5.75 -12.00 7.75
C ASP A 76 -6.80 -11.27 6.92
N GLU A 77 -7.24 -10.08 7.35
CA GLU A 77 -8.17 -9.25 6.59
C GLU A 77 -7.54 -8.76 5.27
N PHE A 78 -6.29 -8.31 5.29
CA PHE A 78 -5.55 -7.97 4.07
C PHE A 78 -5.40 -9.17 3.13
N ARG A 79 -5.08 -10.36 3.68
CA ARG A 79 -4.97 -11.60 2.89
C ARG A 79 -6.27 -11.98 2.22
N LYS A 80 -7.41 -11.74 2.86
CA LYS A 80 -8.74 -12.11 2.33
C LYS A 80 -9.30 -11.10 1.33
N TYR A 81 -9.01 -9.80 1.51
CA TYR A 81 -9.77 -8.75 0.82
C TYR A 81 -8.91 -7.75 0.04
N TYR A 82 -7.60 -7.71 0.26
CA TYR A 82 -6.72 -6.78 -0.43
C TYR A 82 -5.98 -7.46 -1.58
N GLY A 83 -6.32 -7.08 -2.82
CA GLY A 83 -5.83 -7.74 -4.03
C GLY A 83 -4.31 -7.98 -4.10
N PRO A 84 -3.46 -6.98 -3.85
CA PRO A 84 -2.01 -7.20 -3.87
C PRO A 84 -1.53 -8.24 -2.85
N THR A 85 -2.12 -8.28 -1.66
CA THR A 85 -1.79 -9.28 -0.63
C THR A 85 -2.31 -10.66 -1.02
N MET A 86 -3.52 -10.75 -1.55
CA MET A 86 -4.09 -12.00 -2.08
C MET A 86 -3.17 -12.61 -3.15
N ASN A 87 -2.75 -11.81 -4.11
CA ASN A 87 -1.88 -12.24 -5.20
C ASN A 87 -0.50 -12.68 -4.70
N ALA A 88 0.06 -11.97 -3.72
CA ALA A 88 1.34 -12.31 -3.11
C ALA A 88 1.28 -13.68 -2.40
N PHE A 89 0.21 -13.94 -1.64
CA PHE A 89 0.03 -15.24 -0.98
C PHE A 89 -0.18 -16.36 -1.99
N GLU A 90 -0.96 -16.15 -3.04
CA GLU A 90 -1.12 -17.13 -4.12
C GLU A 90 0.22 -17.52 -4.76
N ALA A 91 1.03 -16.52 -5.09
CA ALA A 91 2.36 -16.75 -5.65
C ALA A 91 3.31 -17.44 -4.65
N ALA A 92 3.28 -17.01 -3.39
CA ALA A 92 4.08 -17.62 -2.33
C ALA A 92 3.70 -19.07 -2.05
N GLU A 93 2.42 -19.42 -2.08
CA GLU A 93 1.93 -20.80 -1.93
C GLU A 93 2.46 -21.70 -3.06
N LYS A 94 2.41 -21.24 -4.31
CA LYS A 94 2.96 -21.97 -5.46
C LYS A 94 4.46 -22.24 -5.34
N ASN A 95 5.20 -21.39 -4.63
CA ASN A 95 6.64 -21.50 -4.43
C ASN A 95 7.04 -22.06 -3.06
N GLY A 96 6.08 -22.50 -2.24
CA GLY A 96 6.33 -23.03 -0.89
C GLY A 96 6.80 -21.99 0.12
N ARG A 97 6.51 -20.68 -0.09
CA ARG A 97 6.99 -19.56 0.71
C ARG A 97 5.89 -18.79 1.44
N ALA A 98 4.67 -19.33 1.51
CA ALA A 98 3.55 -18.65 2.16
C ALA A 98 3.81 -18.36 3.65
N ALA A 99 4.48 -19.27 4.38
CA ALA A 99 4.85 -19.05 5.78
C ALA A 99 5.85 -17.92 5.96
N ASP A 100 6.78 -17.75 5.03
CA ASP A 100 7.76 -16.65 5.06
C ASP A 100 7.07 -15.31 4.85
N LEU A 101 6.17 -15.23 3.85
CA LEU A 101 5.39 -14.01 3.59
C LEU A 101 4.53 -13.64 4.80
N LEU A 102 3.82 -14.60 5.39
CA LEU A 102 3.01 -14.36 6.58
C LEU A 102 3.85 -13.80 7.72
N ARG A 103 5.02 -14.38 7.99
CA ARG A 103 5.93 -13.94 9.04
C ARG A 103 6.43 -12.51 8.82
N GLU A 104 6.78 -12.15 7.59
CA GLU A 104 7.21 -10.80 7.24
C GLU A 104 6.09 -9.78 7.42
N LEU A 105 4.87 -10.10 6.99
CA LEU A 105 3.72 -9.21 7.16
C LEU A 105 3.33 -9.05 8.63
N GLU A 106 3.28 -10.13 9.39
CA GLU A 106 3.00 -10.07 10.83
C GLU A 106 4.04 -9.22 11.56
N GLY A 107 5.33 -9.39 11.25
CA GLY A 107 6.42 -8.58 11.79
C GLY A 107 6.27 -7.10 11.45
N LEU A 108 5.89 -6.77 10.22
CA LEU A 108 5.61 -5.41 9.80
C LEU A 108 4.46 -4.79 10.61
N PHE A 109 3.34 -5.48 10.68
CA PHE A 109 2.15 -4.98 11.38
C PHE A 109 2.43 -4.80 12.88
N ASP A 110 3.10 -5.76 13.51
CA ASP A 110 3.50 -5.65 14.92
C ASP A 110 4.40 -4.44 15.16
N SER A 111 5.41 -4.24 14.30
CA SER A 111 6.36 -3.14 14.44
C SER A 111 5.72 -1.75 14.28
N GLN A 112 4.65 -1.66 13.51
CA GLN A 112 3.95 -0.39 13.24
C GLN A 112 2.70 -0.18 14.09
N ASN A 113 2.30 -1.16 14.88
CA ASN A 113 1.13 -1.04 15.75
C ASN A 113 1.35 0.00 16.86
N ARG A 114 0.50 1.00 16.90
CA ARG A 114 0.51 2.09 17.89
C ARG A 114 -0.63 2.01 18.89
N SER A 115 -1.39 0.92 18.89
CA SER A 115 -2.48 0.74 19.83
C SER A 115 -1.95 0.71 21.27
N SER A 116 -2.56 1.49 22.15
CA SER A 116 -2.33 1.42 23.60
C SER A 116 -3.09 0.27 24.27
N ARG A 117 -4.04 -0.32 23.54
CA ARG A 117 -4.87 -1.42 24.04
C ARG A 117 -4.22 -2.74 23.66
N LYS A 118 -3.95 -3.58 24.65
CA LYS A 118 -3.42 -4.93 24.44
C LYS A 118 -4.39 -5.75 23.58
N GLY A 119 -3.86 -6.40 22.56
CA GLY A 119 -4.65 -7.24 21.64
C GLY A 119 -5.47 -6.47 20.61
N ALA A 120 -5.28 -5.15 20.50
CA ALA A 120 -5.89 -4.32 19.46
C ALA A 120 -4.84 -3.74 18.53
N THR A 121 -5.26 -3.25 17.37
CA THR A 121 -4.38 -2.73 16.34
C THR A 121 -4.78 -1.32 15.93
N SER A 122 -3.79 -0.43 15.80
CA SER A 122 -3.96 0.91 15.26
C SER A 122 -2.69 1.28 14.49
N ILE A 123 -2.78 1.32 13.16
CA ILE A 123 -1.61 1.51 12.28
C ILE A 123 -1.91 2.63 11.27
N PRO A 124 -1.13 3.72 11.27
CA PRO A 124 -1.27 4.77 10.27
C PRO A 124 -0.66 4.36 8.93
N ALA A 125 -1.26 4.83 7.85
CA ALA A 125 -0.73 4.70 6.51
C ALA A 125 -0.86 6.04 5.78
N THR A 126 0.25 6.54 5.26
CA THR A 126 0.31 7.83 4.55
C THR A 126 0.06 7.63 3.07
N PHE A 127 -0.72 8.52 2.49
CA PHE A 127 -1.04 8.52 1.07
C PHE A 127 -0.92 9.93 0.48
N LEU A 128 -0.79 10.00 -0.83
CA LEU A 128 -0.85 11.25 -1.58
C LEU A 128 -2.31 11.54 -1.93
N ARG A 129 -2.83 12.65 -1.40
CA ARG A 129 -4.12 13.18 -1.81
C ARG A 129 -3.91 14.14 -2.98
N VAL A 130 -4.55 13.84 -4.10
CA VAL A 130 -4.52 14.65 -5.30
C VAL A 130 -5.89 15.28 -5.50
N THR A 131 -5.94 16.60 -5.60
CA THR A 131 -7.15 17.36 -5.90
C THR A 131 -6.97 18.06 -7.24
N VAL A 132 -7.92 17.88 -8.13
CA VAL A 132 -7.94 18.52 -9.45
C VAL A 132 -9.17 19.41 -9.53
N ALA A 133 -8.96 20.70 -9.76
CA ALA A 133 -10.06 21.64 -9.99
C ALA A 133 -10.59 21.48 -11.42
N VAL A 134 -11.90 21.31 -11.53
CA VAL A 134 -12.59 21.16 -12.80
C VAL A 134 -13.33 22.42 -13.21
#